data_85c8bfe1c42205529268674609e7476c
#
_entry.id   85c8bfe1c42205529268674609e7476c
#
_cell.length_a   1.000
_cell.length_b   1.000
_cell.length_c   1.000
_cell.angle_alpha   90.00
_cell.angle_beta   90.00
_cell.angle_gamma   90.00
#
_symmetry.space_group_name_H-M   'P 1'
#
loop_
_entity.id
_entity.type
_entity.pdbx_description
1 polymer ?
#
loop_
_entity_poly.entity_id
_entity_poly.type
_entity_poly.pdbx_seq_one_letter_code
_entity_poly.pdbx_strand_id
1 'polypeptide(L)'
;VFVVGTLTETEDVGNEDEYWQGRIVDPTGTFFVYAGQYQPEAAGMLRETEPPAFVAVVSKPRTYETDDGTVNVSVRPESITVVDAATRDRWVVETADRTLDRIEAFDDETNEYARMATEHYDPDLATYRDLVVEALESVEAGAAEVSEPPAE
;
A
#
# COMPACT_ATOMS: atom_id res chain seq x y z
N VAL A 1 2.15 7.76 5.77
CA VAL A 1 1.62 7.01 4.63
C VAL A 1 0.37 6.28 5.06
N PHE A 2 -0.65 6.29 4.21
CA PHE A 2 -1.87 5.50 4.39
C PHE A 2 -2.02 4.58 3.19
N VAL A 3 -2.18 3.28 3.47
CA VAL A 3 -2.28 2.22 2.44
C VAL A 3 -3.43 1.29 2.81
N VAL A 4 -4.18 0.86 1.81
CA VAL A 4 -5.12 -0.27 1.93
C VAL A 4 -4.70 -1.34 0.93
N GLY A 5 -4.47 -2.55 1.41
CA GLY A 5 -4.00 -3.66 0.59
C GLY A 5 -4.34 -5.01 1.19
N THR A 6 -3.83 -6.06 0.59
CA THR A 6 -4.00 -7.44 1.06
C THR A 6 -2.80 -7.85 1.90
N LEU A 7 -3.03 -8.15 3.17
CA LEU A 7 -2.06 -8.85 4.02
C LEU A 7 -1.98 -10.30 3.53
N THR A 8 -0.84 -10.69 2.99
CA THR A 8 -0.64 -12.01 2.38
C THR A 8 0.13 -12.97 3.28
N GLU A 9 0.95 -12.44 4.16
CA GLU A 9 1.79 -13.22 5.07
C GLU A 9 1.99 -12.46 6.38
N THR A 10 2.09 -13.19 7.48
CA THR A 10 2.55 -12.70 8.78
C THR A 10 3.56 -13.67 9.37
N GLU A 11 4.63 -13.15 9.96
CA GLU A 11 5.69 -13.96 10.56
C GLU A 11 6.26 -13.25 11.79
N ASP A 12 6.51 -14.01 12.86
CA ASP A 12 7.32 -13.51 13.97
C ASP A 12 8.80 -13.69 13.61
N VAL A 13 9.47 -12.58 13.33
CA VAL A 13 10.89 -12.53 12.98
C VAL A 13 11.76 -12.12 14.18
N GLY A 14 11.18 -12.04 15.39
CA GLY A 14 11.87 -11.73 16.62
C GLY A 14 12.74 -12.90 17.12
N ASN A 15 13.74 -12.60 17.93
CA ASN A 15 14.61 -13.61 18.55
C ASN A 15 14.32 -13.79 20.06
N GLU A 16 14.36 -12.71 20.82
CA GLU A 16 14.10 -12.71 22.26
C GLU A 16 12.72 -12.14 22.59
N ASP A 17 12.33 -11.10 21.86
CA ASP A 17 11.02 -10.46 21.96
C ASP A 17 10.27 -10.65 20.63
N GLU A 18 8.93 -10.70 20.69
CA GLU A 18 8.08 -10.74 19.50
C GLU A 18 8.34 -9.53 18.61
N TYR A 19 8.60 -9.78 17.32
CA TYR A 19 8.77 -8.75 16.29
C TYR A 19 8.13 -9.23 15.00
N TRP A 20 6.89 -8.81 14.81
CA TRP A 20 6.05 -9.28 13.72
C TRP A 20 6.34 -8.54 12.41
N GLN A 21 6.53 -9.30 11.35
CA GLN A 21 6.55 -8.83 9.98
C GLN A 21 5.22 -9.15 9.32
N GLY A 22 4.65 -8.19 8.57
CA GLY A 22 3.52 -8.41 7.68
C GLY A 22 3.90 -8.03 6.25
N ARG A 23 3.49 -8.86 5.28
CA ARG A 23 3.63 -8.58 3.86
C ARG A 23 2.28 -8.12 3.32
N ILE A 24 2.23 -6.89 2.83
CA ILE A 24 1.02 -6.26 2.28
C ILE A 24 1.23 -5.98 0.80
N VAL A 25 0.27 -6.40 -0.02
CA VAL A 25 0.27 -6.20 -1.48
C VAL A 25 -0.88 -5.28 -1.85
N ASP A 26 -0.60 -4.27 -2.63
CA ASP A 26 -1.59 -3.44 -3.31
C ASP A 26 -1.32 -3.43 -4.83
N PRO A 27 -2.14 -2.77 -5.67
CA PRO A 27 -1.91 -2.74 -7.12
C PRO A 27 -0.58 -2.10 -7.54
N THR A 28 0.09 -1.34 -6.66
CA THR A 28 1.37 -0.67 -6.96
C THR A 28 2.60 -1.48 -6.55
N GLY A 29 2.42 -2.52 -5.72
CA GLY A 29 3.54 -3.36 -5.28
C GLY A 29 3.38 -3.96 -3.89
N THR A 30 4.52 -4.23 -3.27
CA THR A 30 4.60 -4.90 -1.97
C THR A 30 5.19 -3.98 -0.91
N PHE A 31 4.54 -3.96 0.25
CA PHE A 31 5.01 -3.24 1.44
C PHE A 31 5.27 -4.22 2.56
N PHE A 32 6.37 -4.04 3.28
CA PHE A 32 6.66 -4.77 4.50
C PHE A 32 6.43 -3.87 5.71
N VAL A 33 5.59 -4.33 6.63
CA VAL A 33 5.32 -3.68 7.91
C VAL A 33 6.00 -4.45 9.02
N TYR A 34 6.55 -3.75 10.01
CA TYR A 34 7.22 -4.34 11.15
C TYR A 34 6.69 -3.74 12.44
N ALA A 35 6.24 -4.58 13.36
CA ALA A 35 5.69 -4.17 14.64
C ALA A 35 6.21 -5.03 15.79
N GLY A 36 6.65 -4.40 16.86
CA GLY A 36 7.15 -5.05 18.07
C GLY A 36 6.64 -4.36 19.32
N GLN A 37 7.40 -4.45 20.41
CA GLN A 37 7.04 -3.90 21.71
C GLN A 37 6.65 -2.42 21.73
N TYR A 38 7.14 -1.63 20.76
CA TYR A 38 6.81 -0.20 20.64
C TYR A 38 5.56 0.08 19.80
N GLN A 39 4.97 -0.94 19.19
CA GLN A 39 3.71 -0.91 18.44
C GLN A 39 2.82 -2.08 18.87
N PRO A 40 2.43 -2.17 20.15
CA PRO A 40 1.78 -3.38 20.69
C PRO A 40 0.44 -3.68 20.01
N GLU A 41 -0.33 -2.66 19.62
CA GLU A 41 -1.61 -2.85 18.93
C GLU A 41 -1.39 -3.43 17.51
N ALA A 42 -0.44 -2.87 16.75
CA ALA A 42 -0.11 -3.35 15.42
C ALA A 42 0.50 -4.77 15.46
N ALA A 43 1.36 -5.06 16.42
CA ALA A 43 1.91 -6.40 16.64
C ALA A 43 0.81 -7.40 16.97
N GLY A 44 -0.13 -7.04 17.83
CA GLY A 44 -1.31 -7.85 18.15
C GLY A 44 -2.16 -8.14 16.91
N MET A 45 -2.41 -7.13 16.09
CA MET A 45 -3.15 -7.28 14.82
C MET A 45 -2.46 -8.25 13.86
N LEU A 46 -1.14 -8.14 13.68
CA LEU A 46 -0.39 -9.04 12.80
C LEU A 46 -0.38 -10.47 13.32
N ARG A 47 -0.29 -10.65 14.63
CA ARG A 47 -0.33 -11.98 15.28
C ARG A 47 -1.69 -12.66 15.15
N GLU A 48 -2.79 -11.91 15.27
CA GLU A 48 -4.15 -12.42 15.35
C GLU A 48 -4.85 -12.54 14.00
N THR A 49 -4.34 -11.83 12.97
CA THR A 49 -4.95 -11.83 11.64
C THR A 49 -4.45 -13.02 10.82
N GLU A 50 -5.36 -13.88 10.36
CA GLU A 50 -5.04 -14.95 9.42
C GLU A 50 -5.06 -14.41 7.99
N PRO A 51 -3.90 -14.43 7.27
CA PRO A 51 -3.87 -14.10 5.85
C PRO A 51 -4.61 -15.16 4.99
N PRO A 52 -5.19 -14.78 3.84
CA PRO A 52 -5.22 -13.42 3.30
C PRO A 52 -6.33 -12.56 3.95
N ALA A 53 -6.04 -11.29 4.21
CA ALA A 53 -7.01 -10.33 4.73
C ALA A 53 -6.77 -8.93 4.14
N PHE A 54 -7.83 -8.17 3.88
CA PHE A 54 -7.69 -6.77 3.52
C PHE A 54 -7.42 -5.94 4.78
N VAL A 55 -6.42 -5.08 4.71
CA VAL A 55 -6.02 -4.22 5.83
C VAL A 55 -5.82 -2.78 5.38
N ALA A 56 -6.20 -1.86 6.26
CA ALA A 56 -5.84 -0.45 6.17
C ALA A 56 -4.70 -0.17 7.16
N VAL A 57 -3.66 0.49 6.71
CA VAL A 57 -2.45 0.76 7.49
C VAL A 57 -2.13 2.24 7.49
N VAL A 58 -2.02 2.83 8.67
CA VAL A 58 -1.41 4.14 8.87
C VAL A 58 0.02 3.93 9.35
N SER A 59 1.00 4.51 8.67
CA SER A 59 2.40 4.20 8.95
C SER A 59 3.35 5.36 8.64
N LYS A 60 4.56 5.26 9.18
CA LYS A 60 5.70 6.09 8.82
C LYS A 60 6.70 5.29 7.98
N PRO A 61 7.10 5.78 6.79
CA PRO A 61 8.16 5.14 6.03
C PRO A 61 9.49 5.30 6.76
N ARG A 62 10.33 4.26 6.64
CA ARG A 62 11.72 4.27 7.09
C ARG A 62 12.59 3.71 5.99
N THR A 63 13.68 4.39 5.73
CA THR A 63 14.72 3.88 4.84
C THR A 63 15.81 3.18 5.64
N TYR A 64 16.35 2.12 5.09
CA TYR A 64 17.57 1.48 5.57
C TYR A 64 18.43 1.09 4.38
N GLU A 65 19.74 1.20 4.56
CA GLU A 65 20.74 0.83 3.55
C GLU A 65 21.29 -0.54 3.88
N THR A 66 21.34 -1.42 2.89
CA THR A 66 21.96 -2.74 3.00
C THR A 66 23.46 -2.65 2.71
N ASP A 67 24.22 -3.69 3.05
CA ASP A 67 25.68 -3.71 2.94
C ASP A 67 26.19 -3.51 1.49
N ASP A 68 25.34 -3.77 0.49
CA ASP A 68 25.61 -3.55 -0.93
C ASP A 68 25.27 -2.12 -1.41
N GLY A 69 24.83 -1.25 -0.50
CA GLY A 69 24.45 0.13 -0.82
C GLY A 69 23.02 0.30 -1.35
N THR A 70 22.21 -0.76 -1.37
CA THR A 70 20.80 -0.67 -1.77
C THR A 70 19.98 -0.02 -0.67
N VAL A 71 19.22 1.02 -1.02
CA VAL A 71 18.28 1.67 -0.10
C VAL A 71 16.92 1.01 -0.20
N ASN A 72 16.48 0.38 0.87
CA ASN A 72 15.16 -0.22 0.99
C ASN A 72 14.24 0.66 1.83
N VAL A 73 12.94 0.53 1.60
CA VAL A 73 11.90 1.21 2.38
C VAL A 73 11.05 0.17 3.10
N SER A 74 10.93 0.32 4.41
CA SER A 74 9.95 -0.36 5.24
C SER A 74 8.95 0.62 5.80
N VAL A 75 7.80 0.15 6.24
CA VAL A 75 6.80 1.00 6.86
C VAL A 75 6.59 0.56 8.32
N ARG A 76 6.69 1.54 9.23
CA ARG A 76 6.43 1.34 10.64
C ARG A 76 4.99 1.68 10.94
N PRO A 77 4.13 0.71 11.25
CA PRO A 77 2.72 0.96 11.45
C PRO A 77 2.45 1.72 12.75
N GLU A 78 1.56 2.71 12.65
CA GLU A 78 0.93 3.37 13.80
C GLU A 78 -0.40 2.68 14.12
N SER A 79 -1.11 2.22 13.06
CA SER A 79 -2.29 1.37 13.21
C SER A 79 -2.43 0.43 12.01
N ILE A 80 -2.99 -0.74 12.26
CA ILE A 80 -3.42 -1.72 11.26
C ILE A 80 -4.85 -2.11 11.60
N THR A 81 -5.75 -2.11 10.63
CA THR A 81 -7.15 -2.49 10.82
C THR A 81 -7.59 -3.38 9.68
N VAL A 82 -8.26 -4.50 10.00
CA VAL A 82 -8.89 -5.34 8.98
C VAL A 82 -10.09 -4.59 8.40
N VAL A 83 -10.20 -4.61 7.08
CA VAL A 83 -11.29 -3.96 6.34
C VAL A 83 -11.94 -4.96 5.38
N ASP A 84 -13.13 -4.61 4.87
CA ASP A 84 -13.82 -5.42 3.87
C ASP A 84 -13.37 -5.09 2.43
N ALA A 85 -13.79 -5.94 1.49
CA ALA A 85 -13.48 -5.76 0.07
C ALA A 85 -14.02 -4.42 -0.47
N ALA A 86 -15.22 -4.02 -0.05
CA ALA A 86 -15.82 -2.76 -0.50
C ALA A 86 -15.00 -1.54 -0.05
N THR A 87 -14.42 -1.57 1.13
CA THR A 87 -13.51 -0.53 1.62
C THR A 87 -12.22 -0.50 0.82
N ARG A 88 -11.63 -1.68 0.52
CA ARG A 88 -10.43 -1.79 -0.32
C ARG A 88 -10.71 -1.23 -1.72
N ASP A 89 -11.80 -1.62 -2.36
CA ASP A 89 -12.15 -1.19 -3.72
C ASP A 89 -12.38 0.33 -3.78
N ARG A 90 -13.10 0.88 -2.81
CA ARG A 90 -13.30 2.33 -2.71
C ARG A 90 -11.97 3.08 -2.55
N TRP A 91 -11.06 2.55 -1.75
CA TRP A 91 -9.73 3.13 -1.60
C TRP A 91 -8.96 3.15 -2.92
N VAL A 92 -8.97 2.05 -3.67
CA VAL A 92 -8.28 1.95 -4.98
C VAL A 92 -8.84 2.98 -5.95
N VAL A 93 -10.18 3.05 -6.09
CA VAL A 93 -10.83 4.01 -7.00
C VAL A 93 -10.54 5.46 -6.61
N GLU A 94 -10.67 5.81 -5.34
CA GLU A 94 -10.40 7.17 -4.83
C GLU A 94 -8.92 7.56 -5.04
N THR A 95 -8.00 6.62 -4.83
CA THR A 95 -6.56 6.86 -5.01
C THR A 95 -6.22 7.01 -6.49
N ALA A 96 -6.85 6.22 -7.37
CA ALA A 96 -6.71 6.33 -8.81
C ALA A 96 -7.16 7.71 -9.31
N ASP A 97 -8.36 8.14 -8.92
CA ASP A 97 -8.92 9.45 -9.27
C ASP A 97 -7.98 10.60 -8.86
N ARG A 98 -7.56 10.62 -7.61
CA ARG A 98 -6.62 11.63 -7.10
C ARG A 98 -5.24 11.60 -7.76
N THR A 99 -4.81 10.42 -8.21
CA THR A 99 -3.55 10.29 -8.93
C THR A 99 -3.67 10.90 -10.33
N LEU A 100 -4.78 10.66 -11.02
CA LEU A 100 -5.06 11.29 -12.31
C LEU A 100 -5.13 12.81 -12.21
N ASP A 101 -5.85 13.34 -11.21
CA ASP A 101 -5.90 14.78 -10.93
C ASP A 101 -4.50 15.38 -10.74
N ARG A 102 -3.61 14.68 -10.05
CA ARG A 102 -2.22 15.12 -9.85
C ARG A 102 -1.42 15.08 -11.15
N ILE A 103 -1.61 14.05 -11.98
CA ILE A 103 -0.96 13.95 -13.29
C ILE A 103 -1.39 15.12 -14.18
N GLU A 104 -2.68 15.43 -14.23
CA GLU A 104 -3.20 16.58 -14.98
C GLU A 104 -2.66 17.92 -14.47
N ALA A 105 -2.45 18.04 -13.15
CA ALA A 105 -1.89 19.26 -12.56
C ALA A 105 -0.43 19.53 -12.97
N PHE A 106 0.31 18.57 -13.52
CA PHE A 106 1.65 18.78 -14.07
C PHE A 106 1.62 19.53 -15.41
N ASP A 107 0.50 19.51 -16.13
CA ASP A 107 0.32 20.26 -17.38
C ASP A 107 0.03 21.76 -17.14
N ASP A 108 -0.27 22.15 -15.90
CA ASP A 108 -0.50 23.53 -15.51
C ASP A 108 0.83 24.23 -15.17
N GLU A 109 1.35 25.02 -16.12
CA GLU A 109 2.59 25.78 -15.95
C GLU A 109 2.55 26.79 -14.80
N THR A 110 1.36 27.16 -14.31
CA THR A 110 1.18 28.08 -13.18
C THR A 110 1.25 27.36 -11.82
N ASN A 111 1.21 26.04 -11.81
CA ASN A 111 1.30 25.23 -10.60
C ASN A 111 2.76 25.15 -10.11
N GLU A 112 3.07 25.96 -9.10
CA GLU A 112 4.41 26.02 -8.50
C GLU A 112 4.86 24.68 -7.91
N TYR A 113 3.96 23.91 -7.32
CA TYR A 113 4.29 22.61 -6.74
C TYR A 113 4.61 21.56 -7.80
N ALA A 114 3.89 21.56 -8.93
CA ALA A 114 4.18 20.67 -10.05
C ALA A 114 5.57 20.97 -10.63
N ARG A 115 5.90 22.25 -10.81
CA ARG A 115 7.22 22.68 -11.28
C ARG A 115 8.33 22.25 -10.31
N MET A 116 8.16 22.46 -9.01
CA MET A 116 9.13 22.03 -7.98
C MET A 116 9.31 20.51 -8.01
N ALA A 117 8.22 19.75 -8.15
CA ALA A 117 8.28 18.29 -8.23
C ALA A 117 9.02 17.82 -9.49
N THR A 118 8.77 18.43 -10.64
CA THR A 118 9.49 18.14 -11.88
C THR A 118 10.99 18.43 -11.74
N GLU A 119 11.36 19.58 -11.20
CA GLU A 119 12.76 19.96 -11.02
C GLU A 119 13.52 19.06 -10.03
N HIS A 120 12.83 18.53 -9.01
CA HIS A 120 13.48 17.79 -7.93
C HIS A 120 13.43 16.28 -8.11
N TYR A 121 12.32 15.73 -8.65
CA TYR A 121 12.08 14.29 -8.76
C TYR A 121 12.03 13.76 -10.18
N ASP A 122 11.80 14.63 -11.18
CA ASP A 122 11.61 14.25 -12.58
C ASP A 122 10.70 13.00 -12.75
N PRO A 123 9.44 13.06 -12.26
CA PRO A 123 8.59 11.87 -12.17
C PRO A 123 8.17 11.38 -13.55
N ASP A 124 8.23 10.06 -13.76
CA ASP A 124 7.68 9.41 -14.94
C ASP A 124 6.15 9.29 -14.82
N LEU A 125 5.45 10.30 -15.32
CA LEU A 125 3.99 10.39 -15.25
C LEU A 125 3.30 9.28 -16.04
N ALA A 126 3.94 8.72 -17.09
CA ALA A 126 3.38 7.63 -17.87
C ALA A 126 3.29 6.36 -17.01
N THR A 127 4.36 6.02 -16.29
CA THR A 127 4.36 4.88 -15.35
C THR A 127 3.26 5.01 -14.29
N TYR A 128 3.04 6.20 -13.72
CA TYR A 128 1.95 6.40 -12.76
C TYR A 128 0.57 6.22 -13.39
N ARG A 129 0.39 6.64 -14.63
CA ARG A 129 -0.88 6.44 -15.35
C ARG A 129 -1.15 4.96 -15.63
N ASP A 130 -0.14 4.21 -16.04
CA ASP A 130 -0.25 2.77 -16.28
C ASP A 130 -0.62 2.02 -15.00
N LEU A 131 0.00 2.34 -13.86
CA LEU A 131 -0.35 1.79 -12.55
C LEU A 131 -1.80 2.10 -12.14
N VAL A 132 -2.31 3.28 -12.46
CA VAL A 132 -3.73 3.62 -12.22
C VAL A 132 -4.66 2.72 -13.03
N VAL A 133 -4.35 2.48 -14.30
CA VAL A 133 -5.14 1.58 -15.16
C VAL A 133 -5.15 0.17 -14.62
N GLU A 134 -3.98 -0.40 -14.29
CA GLU A 134 -3.86 -1.73 -13.70
C GLU A 134 -4.65 -1.84 -12.38
N ALA A 135 -4.59 -0.81 -11.54
CA ALA A 135 -5.32 -0.79 -10.28
C ALA A 135 -6.84 -0.83 -10.48
N LEU A 136 -7.36 -0.05 -11.42
CA LEU A 136 -8.79 -0.03 -11.73
C LEU A 136 -9.26 -1.35 -12.37
N GLU A 137 -8.48 -1.95 -13.26
CA GLU A 137 -8.75 -3.27 -13.85
C GLU A 137 -8.82 -4.36 -12.78
N SER A 138 -7.98 -4.27 -11.74
CA SER A 138 -8.00 -5.22 -10.62
C SER A 138 -9.30 -5.16 -9.81
N VAL A 139 -9.91 -3.99 -9.68
CA VAL A 139 -11.21 -3.82 -9.00
C VAL A 139 -12.34 -4.39 -9.85
N GLU A 140 -12.32 -4.14 -11.17
CA GLU A 140 -13.33 -4.68 -12.09
C GLU A 140 -13.29 -6.22 -12.13
N ALA A 141 -12.11 -6.82 -12.18
CA ALA A 141 -11.93 -8.27 -12.16
C ALA A 141 -12.46 -8.89 -10.85
N GLY A 142 -12.16 -8.30 -9.70
CA GLY A 142 -12.68 -8.75 -8.40
C GLY A 142 -14.20 -8.63 -8.28
N ALA A 143 -14.80 -7.59 -8.86
CA ALA A 143 -16.25 -7.43 -8.89
C ALA A 143 -16.95 -8.47 -9.80
N ALA A 144 -16.31 -8.86 -10.90
CA ALA A 144 -16.80 -9.88 -11.80
C ALA A 144 -16.83 -11.27 -11.14
N GLU A 145 -15.78 -11.64 -10.39
CA GLU A 145 -15.70 -12.92 -9.65
C GLU A 145 -16.80 -13.04 -8.59
N VAL A 146 -17.16 -11.94 -7.91
CA VAL A 146 -18.23 -11.94 -6.88
C VAL A 146 -19.63 -12.05 -7.52
N SER A 147 -19.79 -11.65 -8.78
CA SER A 147 -21.06 -11.66 -9.48
C SER A 147 -21.38 -12.97 -10.21
N GLU A 148 -20.41 -13.87 -10.35
CA GLU A 148 -20.64 -15.21 -10.94
C GLU A 148 -21.28 -16.14 -9.89
N PRO A 149 -22.47 -16.74 -10.18
CA PRO A 149 -23.05 -17.70 -9.27
C PRO A 149 -22.16 -18.95 -9.18
N PRO A 150 -22.11 -19.64 -8.04
CA PRO A 150 -21.32 -20.87 -7.90
C PRO A 150 -21.76 -21.86 -8.98
N ALA A 151 -20.81 -22.42 -9.71
CA ALA A 151 -21.05 -23.47 -10.68
C ALA A 151 -21.68 -24.69 -9.95
N GLU A 152 -22.88 -25.13 -10.40
CA GLU A 152 -23.56 -26.32 -9.91
C GLU A 152 -22.79 -27.61 -10.25
#